data_d6cc9f8eb394691d7e95f4eacfb9ce98
#
_entry.id   d6cc9f8eb394691d7e95f4eacfb9ce98
#
_cell.length_a   1.000
_cell.length_b   1.000
_cell.length_c   1.000
_cell.angle_alpha   90.00
_cell.angle_beta   90.00
_cell.angle_gamma   90.00
#
_symmetry.space_group_name_H-M   'P 1'
#
loop_
_entity.id
_entity.type
_entity.pdbx_description
1 polymer ?
#
loop_
_entity_poly.entity_id
_entity_poly.type
_entity_poly.pdbx_seq_one_letter_code
_entity_poly.pdbx_strand_id
1 'polypeptide(L)'
;MIRFTATAVCVLLTLCATGQHRRYNIELNDGSRISGTIVGDSAGYLDIKVMNPRVIRLSRSQVSSVEAVNYPVKKSLETSGYYARITIGFLSGTNENGNQSDLSFHLSNGYQFKNGLALGIGTGREELGVVLVPLYADLRFTPLKSGLSPYLWLKAGHSFAIIDHAAYYEDDTSADNSHEGGFLFNTGIGVSLFSWRRTSLNVGIGYRYQKVTLNEPVYWWYGTGYVRQTVTQYYRLEVHLGFVFM
;
A
#
# COMPACT_ATOMS: atom_id res chain seq x y z
N MET A 1 22.47 3.30 1.37
CA MET A 1 21.06 2.92 1.24
C MET A 1 20.31 2.80 2.58
N ILE A 2 20.82 2.14 3.60
CA ILE A 2 20.14 1.90 4.90
C ILE A 2 19.77 3.20 5.67
N ARG A 3 20.55 4.27 5.52
CA ARG A 3 20.27 5.54 6.22
C ARG A 3 19.04 6.31 5.69
N PHE A 4 18.72 6.18 4.41
CA PHE A 4 17.54 6.82 3.81
C PHE A 4 16.22 6.17 4.24
N THR A 5 16.20 4.86 4.44
CA THR A 5 15.01 4.12 4.87
C THR A 5 14.62 4.42 6.32
N ALA A 6 15.61 4.54 7.22
CA ALA A 6 15.35 4.89 8.62
C ALA A 6 14.77 6.31 8.75
N THR A 7 15.27 7.27 7.98
CA THR A 7 14.77 8.65 7.99
C THR A 7 13.33 8.74 7.47
N ALA A 8 13.00 8.00 6.39
CA ALA A 8 11.64 7.98 5.84
C ALA A 8 10.62 7.37 6.82
N VAL A 9 10.99 6.32 7.54
CA VAL A 9 10.14 5.70 8.58
C VAL A 9 9.94 6.65 9.76
N CYS A 10 10.98 7.35 10.21
CA CYS A 10 10.84 8.35 11.28
C CYS A 10 9.95 9.53 10.86
N VAL A 11 10.06 10.02 9.63
CA VAL A 11 9.20 11.11 9.11
C VAL A 11 7.74 10.66 9.02
N LEU A 12 7.47 9.42 8.60
CA LEU A 12 6.10 8.87 8.58
C LEU A 12 5.52 8.71 9.99
N LEU A 13 6.31 8.27 10.96
CA LEU A 13 5.88 8.15 12.36
C LEU A 13 5.60 9.52 13.00
N THR A 14 6.38 10.55 12.67
CA THR A 14 6.15 11.91 13.17
C THR A 14 4.91 12.55 12.53
N LEU A 15 4.62 12.30 11.26
CA LEU A 15 3.39 12.76 10.61
C LEU A 15 2.13 12.13 11.22
N CYS A 16 2.20 10.89 11.68
CA CYS A 16 1.09 10.25 12.39
C CYS A 16 0.87 10.83 13.80
N ALA A 17 1.90 11.32 14.46
CA ALA A 17 1.82 11.85 15.82
C ALA A 17 1.21 13.27 15.89
N THR A 18 1.32 14.08 14.84
CA THR A 18 0.87 15.48 14.83
C THR A 18 -0.63 15.68 14.52
N GLY A 19 -1.38 14.60 14.22
CA GLY A 19 -2.75 14.67 13.72
C GLY A 19 -3.87 14.65 14.76
N GLN A 20 -3.61 14.56 16.07
CA GLN A 20 -4.66 14.46 17.09
C GLN A 20 -5.07 15.81 17.67
N HIS A 21 -5.59 16.72 16.85
CA HIS A 21 -6.32 17.87 17.35
C HIS A 21 -7.69 17.43 17.89
N ARG A 22 -7.83 17.37 19.23
CA ARG A 22 -9.13 17.11 19.86
C ARG A 22 -10.04 18.30 19.60
N ARG A 23 -11.24 18.05 19.10
CA ARG A 23 -12.29 19.06 19.05
C ARG A 23 -13.08 19.05 20.35
N TYR A 24 -13.58 20.22 20.71
CA TYR A 24 -14.37 20.45 21.92
C TYR A 24 -15.68 21.11 21.52
N ASN A 25 -16.77 20.72 22.18
CA ASN A 25 -18.02 21.46 22.20
C ASN A 25 -18.01 22.35 23.44
N ILE A 26 -18.11 23.63 23.22
CA ILE A 26 -18.10 24.64 24.28
C ILE A 26 -19.49 25.22 24.33
N GLU A 27 -20.14 25.09 25.47
CA GLU A 27 -21.43 25.65 25.75
C GLU A 27 -21.24 26.97 26.51
N LEU A 28 -21.88 28.03 26.04
CA LEU A 28 -21.83 29.34 26.64
C LEU A 28 -23.02 29.51 27.61
N ASN A 29 -22.91 30.46 28.53
CA ASN A 29 -23.97 30.77 29.51
C ASN A 29 -25.29 31.25 28.88
N ASP A 30 -25.26 31.70 27.62
CA ASP A 30 -26.44 32.10 26.84
C ASP A 30 -27.10 30.92 26.10
N GLY A 31 -26.60 29.68 26.29
CA GLY A 31 -27.05 28.48 25.61
C GLY A 31 -26.47 28.26 24.22
N SER A 32 -25.62 29.17 23.72
CA SER A 32 -24.93 28.99 22.41
C SER A 32 -23.89 27.89 22.51
N ARG A 33 -23.69 27.16 21.39
CA ARG A 33 -22.69 26.09 21.28
C ARG A 33 -21.68 26.38 20.20
N ILE A 34 -20.42 26.30 20.54
CA ILE A 34 -19.28 26.50 19.62
C ILE A 34 -18.46 25.22 19.58
N SER A 35 -18.24 24.67 18.38
CA SER A 35 -17.37 23.50 18.20
C SER A 35 -16.06 23.91 17.54
N GLY A 36 -14.94 23.57 18.16
CA GLY A 36 -13.62 23.92 17.67
C GLY A 36 -12.49 23.21 18.38
N THR A 37 -11.27 23.56 18.01
CA THR A 37 -10.05 23.09 18.66
C THR A 37 -9.52 24.15 19.60
N ILE A 38 -9.28 23.83 20.87
CA ILE A 38 -8.66 24.75 21.81
C ILE A 38 -7.18 24.90 21.41
N VAL A 39 -6.78 26.12 21.07
CA VAL A 39 -5.41 26.47 20.67
C VAL A 39 -4.68 27.28 21.74
N GLY A 40 -5.40 27.83 22.72
CA GLY A 40 -4.86 28.54 23.87
C GLY A 40 -5.83 28.46 25.05
N ASP A 41 -5.33 28.18 26.24
CA ASP A 41 -6.06 28.20 27.50
C ASP A 41 -5.28 29.06 28.49
N SER A 42 -5.79 30.23 28.81
CA SER A 42 -5.22 31.19 29.76
C SER A 42 -6.18 31.41 30.92
N ALA A 43 -5.70 31.95 32.03
CA ALA A 43 -6.46 32.13 33.25
C ALA A 43 -7.78 32.91 33.12
N GLY A 44 -8.00 33.64 32.03
CA GLY A 44 -9.21 34.41 31.78
C GLY A 44 -9.86 34.20 30.41
N TYR A 45 -9.19 33.54 29.47
CA TYR A 45 -9.63 33.43 28.09
C TYR A 45 -9.36 32.05 27.51
N LEU A 46 -10.26 31.62 26.63
CA LEU A 46 -10.16 30.40 25.85
C LEU A 46 -10.09 30.76 24.37
N ASP A 47 -8.98 30.43 23.70
CA ASP A 47 -8.82 30.66 22.29
C ASP A 47 -9.22 29.37 21.52
N ILE A 48 -10.24 29.49 20.68
CA ILE A 48 -10.84 28.38 19.94
C ILE A 48 -10.67 28.61 18.46
N LYS A 49 -10.07 27.65 17.79
CA LYS A 49 -10.01 27.60 16.32
C LYS A 49 -11.26 26.90 15.79
N VAL A 50 -12.15 27.66 15.18
CA VAL A 50 -13.34 27.18 14.48
C VAL A 50 -12.99 26.88 13.02
N MET A 51 -13.78 26.06 12.31
CA MET A 51 -13.54 25.77 10.88
C MET A 51 -13.35 27.05 10.04
N ASN A 52 -12.18 27.20 9.45
CA ASN A 52 -11.58 28.33 8.74
C ASN A 52 -10.67 29.19 9.65
N PRO A 53 -9.63 29.85 9.16
CA PRO A 53 -8.49 30.30 9.99
C PRO A 53 -8.82 31.33 11.07
N ARG A 54 -10.06 31.47 11.49
CA ARG A 54 -10.48 32.38 12.54
C ARG A 54 -10.34 31.73 13.91
N VAL A 55 -9.54 32.34 14.76
CA VAL A 55 -9.48 32.06 16.20
C VAL A 55 -10.48 32.97 16.88
N ILE A 56 -11.39 32.42 17.67
CA ILE A 56 -12.36 33.14 18.50
C ILE A 56 -11.82 33.11 19.91
N ARG A 57 -11.69 34.29 20.53
CA ARG A 57 -11.33 34.44 21.93
C ARG A 57 -12.60 34.58 22.75
N LEU A 58 -12.82 33.66 23.68
CA LEU A 58 -13.95 33.65 24.62
C LEU A 58 -13.46 33.98 26.04
N SER A 59 -14.19 34.79 26.78
CA SER A 59 -13.95 34.94 28.21
C SER A 59 -14.37 33.63 28.92
N ARG A 60 -13.54 33.19 29.84
CA ARG A 60 -13.86 31.98 30.66
C ARG A 60 -15.14 32.14 31.49
N SER A 61 -15.50 33.37 31.86
CA SER A 61 -16.76 33.68 32.54
C SER A 61 -18.00 33.45 31.67
N GLN A 62 -17.86 33.39 30.35
CA GLN A 62 -18.95 33.14 29.41
C GLN A 62 -19.16 31.66 29.11
N VAL A 63 -18.20 30.81 29.52
CA VAL A 63 -18.21 29.38 29.24
C VAL A 63 -18.91 28.61 30.36
N SER A 64 -19.99 27.92 30.02
CA SER A 64 -20.74 27.09 30.94
C SER A 64 -20.11 25.68 31.05
N SER A 65 -19.79 25.08 29.91
CA SER A 65 -19.18 23.75 29.88
C SER A 65 -18.23 23.57 28.70
N VAL A 66 -17.20 22.73 28.86
CA VAL A 66 -16.25 22.34 27.83
C VAL A 66 -16.24 20.81 27.78
N GLU A 67 -16.86 20.26 26.75
CA GLU A 67 -16.89 18.84 26.53
C GLU A 67 -16.00 18.44 25.37
N ALA A 68 -15.07 17.51 25.57
CA ALA A 68 -14.34 16.93 24.47
C ALA A 68 -15.33 16.19 23.55
N VAL A 69 -15.36 16.59 22.28
CA VAL A 69 -16.12 15.86 21.29
C VAL A 69 -15.45 14.51 21.10
N ASN A 70 -15.90 13.54 21.85
CA ASN A 70 -15.65 12.15 21.50
C ASN A 70 -16.51 11.90 20.28
N TYR A 71 -15.92 12.15 19.08
CA TYR A 71 -16.50 11.48 17.91
C TYR A 71 -16.52 10.00 18.30
N PRO A 72 -17.70 9.34 18.29
CA PRO A 72 -17.69 7.91 18.42
C PRO A 72 -16.75 7.46 17.30
N VAL A 73 -15.58 6.96 17.68
CA VAL A 73 -14.66 6.32 16.73
C VAL A 73 -15.58 5.37 16.00
N LYS A 74 -15.90 5.73 14.76
CA LYS A 74 -16.92 5.07 13.94
C LYS A 74 -16.61 3.60 14.11
N LYS A 75 -17.48 2.90 14.84
CA LYS A 75 -17.31 1.57 15.44
C LYS A 75 -16.40 0.79 14.52
N SER A 76 -15.16 0.54 14.95
CA SER A 76 -14.16 -0.07 14.08
C SER A 76 -14.83 -1.26 13.47
N LEU A 77 -14.96 -1.28 12.14
CA LEU A 77 -15.55 -2.41 11.47
C LEU A 77 -14.96 -3.65 12.12
N GLU A 78 -15.78 -4.64 12.42
CA GLU A 78 -15.28 -5.93 12.85
C GLU A 78 -14.31 -6.39 11.76
N THR A 79 -13.05 -6.09 11.99
CA THR A 79 -11.99 -6.26 11.01
C THR A 79 -11.41 -7.66 11.11
N SER A 80 -12.27 -8.65 11.36
CA SER A 80 -11.87 -10.05 11.33
C SER A 80 -12.82 -10.82 10.43
N GLY A 81 -12.27 -11.64 9.55
CA GLY A 81 -13.04 -12.44 8.61
C GLY A 81 -12.29 -12.71 7.32
N TYR A 82 -12.95 -13.38 6.42
CA TYR A 82 -12.43 -13.59 5.06
C TYR A 82 -12.39 -12.27 4.31
N TYR A 83 -11.35 -12.08 3.51
CA TYR A 83 -11.22 -10.95 2.62
C TYR A 83 -10.88 -11.38 1.20
N ALA A 84 -11.32 -10.60 0.24
CA ALA A 84 -10.85 -10.58 -1.14
C ALA A 84 -10.24 -9.21 -1.42
N ARG A 85 -9.09 -9.18 -2.10
CA ARG A 85 -8.40 -7.94 -2.47
C ARG A 85 -8.07 -7.94 -3.95
N ILE A 86 -8.36 -6.82 -4.59
CA ILE A 86 -7.95 -6.50 -5.95
C ILE A 86 -6.94 -5.36 -5.84
N THR A 87 -5.79 -5.48 -6.49
CA THR A 87 -4.73 -4.47 -6.44
C THR A 87 -4.23 -4.21 -7.86
N ILE A 88 -4.13 -2.93 -8.21
CA ILE A 88 -3.47 -2.46 -9.41
C ILE A 88 -2.20 -1.75 -8.96
N GLY A 89 -1.06 -2.15 -9.49
CA GLY A 89 0.24 -1.61 -9.16
C GLY A 89 0.93 -1.01 -10.39
N PHE A 90 1.70 0.01 -10.14
CA PHE A 90 2.63 0.61 -11.09
C PHE A 90 4.04 0.33 -10.58
N LEU A 91 4.81 -0.39 -11.38
CA LEU A 91 6.18 -0.79 -11.09
C LEU A 91 7.13 0.13 -11.85
N SER A 92 8.04 0.79 -11.17
CA SER A 92 9.04 1.66 -11.79
C SER A 92 10.45 1.23 -11.38
N GLY A 93 11.36 1.22 -12.33
CA GLY A 93 12.77 0.91 -12.10
C GLY A 93 13.61 1.20 -13.32
N THR A 94 14.90 0.98 -13.19
CA THR A 94 15.87 1.23 -14.24
C THR A 94 16.43 -0.08 -14.74
N ASN A 95 16.58 -0.20 -16.03
CA ASN A 95 17.29 -1.26 -16.73
C ASN A 95 18.42 -0.65 -17.60
N GLU A 96 19.19 -1.48 -18.30
CA GLU A 96 20.27 -1.04 -19.19
C GLU A 96 19.78 -0.10 -20.29
N ASN A 97 18.50 -0.21 -20.68
CA ASN A 97 17.86 0.62 -21.71
C ASN A 97 17.17 1.89 -21.14
N GLY A 98 17.34 2.21 -19.85
CA GLY A 98 16.76 3.38 -19.19
C GLY A 98 15.64 3.07 -18.20
N ASN A 99 14.81 4.07 -17.92
CA ASN A 99 13.67 3.93 -17.01
C ASN A 99 12.56 3.11 -17.67
N GLN A 100 12.14 2.06 -17.00
CA GLN A 100 11.02 1.22 -17.41
C GLN A 100 9.93 1.28 -16.36
N SER A 101 8.70 1.30 -16.85
CA SER A 101 7.50 1.34 -16.03
C SER A 101 6.53 0.29 -16.51
N ASP A 102 6.08 -0.55 -15.59
CA ASP A 102 5.25 -1.71 -15.89
C ASP A 102 3.99 -1.68 -15.03
N LEU A 103 2.91 -2.28 -15.52
CA LEU A 103 1.67 -2.45 -14.77
C LEU A 103 1.61 -3.84 -14.15
N SER A 104 1.02 -3.91 -12.97
CA SER A 104 0.72 -5.15 -12.30
C SER A 104 -0.74 -5.19 -11.84
N PHE A 105 -1.35 -6.35 -11.96
CA PHE A 105 -2.69 -6.62 -11.46
C PHE A 105 -2.65 -7.85 -10.56
N HIS A 106 -3.21 -7.74 -9.35
CA HIS A 106 -3.19 -8.81 -8.37
C HIS A 106 -4.57 -9.07 -7.77
N LEU A 107 -4.83 -10.33 -7.53
CA LEU A 107 -5.95 -10.82 -6.74
C LEU A 107 -5.41 -11.58 -5.55
N SER A 108 -5.89 -11.31 -4.36
CA SER A 108 -5.54 -12.09 -3.18
C SER A 108 -6.76 -12.36 -2.30
N ASN A 109 -6.77 -13.52 -1.70
CA ASN A 109 -7.79 -14.00 -0.76
C ASN A 109 -7.14 -14.48 0.52
N GLY A 110 -7.82 -14.30 1.64
CA GLY A 110 -7.28 -14.73 2.91
C GLY A 110 -8.20 -14.44 4.08
N TYR A 111 -7.61 -14.47 5.26
CA TYR A 111 -8.31 -14.22 6.50
C TYR A 111 -7.61 -13.13 7.31
N GLN A 112 -8.37 -12.16 7.76
CA GLN A 112 -7.91 -11.11 8.67
C GLN A 112 -8.32 -11.43 10.10
N PHE A 113 -7.34 -11.39 11.00
CA PHE A 113 -7.53 -11.64 12.43
C PHE A 113 -7.87 -10.36 13.19
N LYS A 114 -8.45 -10.52 14.40
CA LYS A 114 -8.83 -9.40 15.26
C LYS A 114 -7.65 -8.51 15.70
N ASN A 115 -6.44 -9.04 15.73
CA ASN A 115 -5.21 -8.31 16.06
C ASN A 115 -4.67 -7.41 14.93
N GLY A 116 -5.35 -7.38 13.77
CA GLY A 116 -4.93 -6.61 12.60
C GLY A 116 -3.98 -7.35 11.65
N LEU A 117 -3.59 -8.58 11.98
CA LEU A 117 -2.83 -9.44 11.07
C LEU A 117 -3.78 -10.03 10.03
N ALA A 118 -3.35 -10.09 8.79
CA ALA A 118 -4.05 -10.79 7.71
C ALA A 118 -3.08 -11.72 6.99
N LEU A 119 -3.53 -12.94 6.71
CA LEU A 119 -2.81 -13.96 5.98
C LEU A 119 -3.63 -14.41 4.78
N GLY A 120 -2.99 -14.58 3.65
CA GLY A 120 -3.65 -15.01 2.43
C GLY A 120 -2.70 -15.57 1.39
N ILE A 121 -3.30 -15.90 0.27
CA ILE A 121 -2.61 -16.27 -0.96
C ILE A 121 -3.09 -15.36 -2.07
N GLY A 122 -2.25 -15.13 -3.05
CA GLY A 122 -2.60 -14.29 -4.18
C GLY A 122 -1.92 -14.72 -5.46
N THR A 123 -2.51 -14.26 -6.55
CA THR A 123 -2.00 -14.40 -7.91
C THR A 123 -2.19 -13.09 -8.65
N GLY A 124 -1.68 -13.00 -9.86
CA GLY A 124 -1.82 -11.78 -10.64
C GLY A 124 -1.26 -11.91 -12.04
N ARG A 125 -1.13 -10.78 -12.71
CA ARG A 125 -0.43 -10.62 -13.98
C ARG A 125 0.50 -9.41 -13.88
N GLU A 126 1.74 -9.59 -14.30
CA GLU A 126 2.77 -8.57 -14.34
C GLU A 126 3.48 -8.61 -15.69
N GLU A 127 3.86 -7.44 -16.18
CA GLU A 127 4.62 -7.31 -17.41
C GLU A 127 6.01 -6.74 -17.06
N LEU A 128 7.01 -7.60 -16.98
CA LEU A 128 8.41 -7.25 -16.68
C LEU A 128 9.31 -7.68 -17.86
N GLY A 129 9.03 -7.13 -19.05
CA GLY A 129 9.65 -7.58 -20.31
C GLY A 129 9.11 -8.93 -20.80
N VAL A 130 8.49 -9.70 -19.93
CA VAL A 130 7.76 -10.94 -20.18
C VAL A 130 6.53 -10.96 -19.29
N VAL A 131 5.46 -11.60 -19.75
CA VAL A 131 4.25 -11.76 -18.96
C VAL A 131 4.48 -12.81 -17.87
N LEU A 132 4.32 -12.40 -16.62
CA LEU A 132 4.49 -13.23 -15.44
C LEU A 132 3.16 -13.41 -14.72
N VAL A 133 2.92 -14.63 -14.25
CA VAL A 133 1.82 -14.94 -13.34
C VAL A 133 2.43 -15.33 -11.99
N PRO A 134 2.41 -14.42 -11.01
CA PRO A 134 2.88 -14.69 -9.66
C PRO A 134 1.89 -15.54 -8.88
N LEU A 135 2.40 -16.46 -8.06
CA LEU A 135 1.70 -17.14 -6.98
C LEU A 135 2.45 -16.88 -5.68
N TYR A 136 1.79 -16.26 -4.69
CA TYR A 136 2.47 -15.78 -3.48
C TYR A 136 1.63 -15.95 -2.23
N ALA A 137 2.31 -16.08 -1.09
CA ALA A 137 1.74 -15.84 0.23
C ALA A 137 1.69 -14.33 0.49
N ASP A 138 0.59 -13.86 1.05
CA ASP A 138 0.30 -12.45 1.35
C ASP A 138 0.14 -12.29 2.86
N LEU A 139 1.04 -11.52 3.47
CA LEU A 139 1.02 -11.14 4.87
C LEU A 139 0.77 -9.63 4.94
N ARG A 140 -0.18 -9.22 5.77
CA ARG A 140 -0.47 -7.81 6.03
C ARG A 140 -0.68 -7.58 7.50
N PHE A 141 -0.19 -6.45 7.99
CA PHE A 141 -0.40 -6.02 9.37
C PHE A 141 -0.93 -4.59 9.42
N THR A 142 -2.08 -4.40 10.07
CA THR A 142 -2.74 -3.11 10.24
C THR A 142 -2.82 -2.83 11.74
N PRO A 143 -1.85 -2.05 12.29
CA PRO A 143 -1.75 -1.82 13.74
C PRO A 143 -2.88 -0.95 14.31
N LEU A 144 -3.41 -0.04 13.50
CA LEU A 144 -4.42 0.93 13.92
C LEU A 144 -5.74 0.69 13.18
N LYS A 145 -6.83 0.63 13.94
CA LYS A 145 -8.19 0.48 13.43
C LYS A 145 -8.91 1.83 13.48
N SER A 146 -8.53 2.73 12.58
CA SER A 146 -9.12 4.06 12.46
C SER A 146 -9.66 4.31 11.05
N GLY A 147 -10.28 5.45 10.81
CA GLY A 147 -10.74 5.82 9.47
C GLY A 147 -9.61 5.95 8.46
N LEU A 148 -8.40 6.25 8.92
CA LEU A 148 -7.13 6.22 8.21
C LEU A 148 -6.23 5.21 8.92
N SER A 149 -6.04 4.05 8.32
CA SER A 149 -5.33 2.93 8.95
C SER A 149 -4.05 2.62 8.19
N PRO A 150 -2.88 2.92 8.77
CA PRO A 150 -1.62 2.51 8.17
C PRO A 150 -1.48 0.98 8.20
N TYR A 151 -0.82 0.43 7.19
CA TYR A 151 -0.54 -1.00 7.11
C TYR A 151 0.84 -1.27 6.53
N LEU A 152 1.36 -2.42 6.89
CA LEU A 152 2.54 -3.04 6.30
C LEU A 152 2.10 -4.26 5.51
N TRP A 153 2.80 -4.59 4.43
CA TRP A 153 2.62 -5.86 3.73
C TRP A 153 3.93 -6.53 3.38
N LEU A 154 3.82 -7.82 3.21
CA LEU A 154 4.88 -8.70 2.74
C LEU A 154 4.26 -9.75 1.85
N LYS A 155 4.75 -9.87 0.62
CA LYS A 155 4.38 -10.94 -0.30
C LYS A 155 5.64 -11.70 -0.67
N ALA A 156 5.59 -13.03 -0.66
CA ALA A 156 6.69 -13.88 -1.09
C ALA A 156 6.14 -15.11 -1.82
N GLY A 157 6.80 -15.48 -2.92
CA GLY A 157 6.32 -16.59 -3.74
C GLY A 157 7.18 -16.83 -4.98
N HIS A 158 6.54 -17.37 -5.99
CA HIS A 158 7.15 -17.69 -7.27
C HIS A 158 6.28 -17.17 -8.41
N SER A 159 6.91 -16.61 -9.44
CA SER A 159 6.22 -16.22 -10.68
C SER A 159 6.50 -17.26 -11.77
N PHE A 160 5.50 -17.50 -12.60
CA PHE A 160 5.59 -18.35 -13.78
C PHE A 160 5.51 -17.46 -15.01
N ALA A 161 6.43 -17.64 -15.96
CA ALA A 161 6.37 -16.94 -17.23
C ALA A 161 5.30 -17.60 -18.12
N ILE A 162 4.45 -16.78 -18.74
CA ILE A 162 3.56 -17.23 -19.80
C ILE A 162 4.23 -16.87 -21.12
N ILE A 163 4.44 -17.87 -21.97
CA ILE A 163 4.94 -17.66 -23.32
C ILE A 163 3.77 -17.07 -24.11
N ASP A 164 3.90 -15.81 -24.52
CA ASP A 164 2.92 -15.19 -25.40
C ASP A 164 3.24 -15.63 -26.84
N HIS A 165 2.50 -16.61 -27.34
CA HIS A 165 2.61 -17.10 -28.72
C HIS A 165 2.24 -16.03 -29.78
N ALA A 166 1.82 -14.84 -29.36
CA ALA A 166 1.47 -13.74 -30.27
C ALA A 166 2.69 -13.07 -30.94
N ALA A 167 3.91 -13.29 -30.44
CA ALA A 167 5.15 -12.80 -31.06
C ALA A 167 5.69 -13.73 -32.17
N TYR A 168 4.92 -14.72 -32.61
CA TYR A 168 5.36 -15.78 -33.53
C TYR A 168 5.25 -15.43 -34.99
N TYR A 169 5.09 -14.17 -35.36
CA TYR A 169 5.14 -13.74 -36.75
C TYR A 169 6.35 -12.84 -36.95
N GLU A 170 7.45 -13.43 -37.25
CA GLU A 170 8.57 -12.96 -38.08
C GLU A 170 9.88 -13.59 -37.62
N ASP A 171 10.29 -14.55 -38.37
CA ASP A 171 11.62 -15.15 -38.51
C ASP A 171 11.74 -16.59 -38.01
N ASP A 172 11.77 -17.49 -38.99
CA ASP A 172 11.84 -18.95 -38.89
C ASP A 172 13.18 -19.49 -38.30
N THR A 173 13.93 -18.65 -37.62
CA THR A 173 15.23 -18.99 -36.99
C THR A 173 15.28 -18.73 -35.49
N SER A 174 14.22 -18.26 -34.86
CA SER A 174 14.23 -18.07 -33.41
C SER A 174 14.04 -19.43 -32.73
N ALA A 175 15.18 -20.02 -32.42
CA ALA A 175 15.29 -21.15 -31.50
C ALA A 175 14.33 -20.97 -30.31
N ASP A 176 13.77 -22.08 -29.89
CA ASP A 176 12.77 -22.29 -28.83
C ASP A 176 13.17 -21.63 -27.47
N ASN A 177 13.15 -20.28 -27.44
CA ASN A 177 13.51 -19.49 -26.28
C ASN A 177 12.44 -19.68 -25.22
N SER A 178 12.82 -20.22 -24.08
CA SER A 178 11.90 -20.38 -22.96
C SER A 178 12.20 -19.40 -21.82
N HIS A 179 11.18 -18.66 -21.42
CA HIS A 179 11.25 -17.84 -20.23
C HIS A 179 10.74 -18.63 -19.03
N GLU A 180 11.53 -18.67 -17.99
CA GLU A 180 11.12 -19.20 -16.71
C GLU A 180 10.97 -18.05 -15.73
N GLY A 181 9.91 -18.08 -14.96
CA GLY A 181 9.73 -17.19 -13.84
C GLY A 181 10.74 -17.47 -12.73
N GLY A 182 10.48 -16.99 -11.55
CA GLY A 182 11.38 -17.22 -10.41
C GLY A 182 10.84 -16.63 -9.13
N PHE A 183 11.70 -16.60 -8.12
CA PHE A 183 11.37 -16.08 -6.82
C PHE A 183 10.93 -14.62 -6.89
N LEU A 184 9.87 -14.31 -6.19
CA LEU A 184 9.36 -12.96 -5.99
C LEU A 184 9.32 -12.59 -4.52
N PHE A 185 9.59 -11.33 -4.24
CA PHE A 185 9.47 -10.73 -2.93
C PHE A 185 8.96 -9.30 -3.08
N ASN A 186 7.94 -8.92 -2.29
CA ASN A 186 7.38 -7.60 -2.31
C ASN A 186 7.02 -7.16 -0.90
N THR A 187 7.45 -5.98 -0.51
CA THR A 187 7.15 -5.42 0.81
C THR A 187 6.97 -3.91 0.73
N GLY A 188 6.19 -3.36 1.65
CA GLY A 188 6.00 -1.92 1.70
C GLY A 188 5.06 -1.46 2.80
N ILE A 189 4.70 -0.18 2.70
CA ILE A 189 3.84 0.53 3.64
C ILE A 189 2.71 1.23 2.89
N GLY A 190 1.55 1.28 3.49
CA GLY A 190 0.42 1.95 2.88
C GLY A 190 -0.59 2.44 3.89
N VAL A 191 -1.65 3.01 3.37
CA VAL A 191 -2.75 3.55 4.15
C VAL A 191 -4.06 3.05 3.57
N SER A 192 -4.92 2.53 4.43
CA SER A 192 -6.32 2.28 4.10
C SER A 192 -7.10 3.57 4.26
N LEU A 193 -7.69 4.02 3.15
CA LEU A 193 -8.55 5.17 3.06
C LEU A 193 -9.99 4.67 2.96
N PHE A 194 -10.92 5.31 3.61
CA PHE A 194 -12.34 4.99 3.49
C PHE A 194 -12.67 3.49 3.70
N SER A 195 -13.16 3.22 4.87
CA SER A 195 -13.79 1.94 5.17
C SER A 195 -15.30 2.13 5.09
N TRP A 196 -15.95 1.63 4.03
CA TRP A 196 -17.38 1.67 3.88
C TRP A 196 -17.96 0.28 4.12
N ARG A 197 -18.58 0.09 5.30
CA ARG A 197 -19.15 -1.18 5.77
C ARG A 197 -18.18 -2.38 5.67
N ARG A 198 -17.96 -2.93 4.47
CA ARG A 198 -17.12 -4.11 4.20
C ARG A 198 -16.09 -3.89 3.11
N THR A 199 -15.88 -2.65 2.67
CA THR A 199 -14.95 -2.32 1.60
C THR A 199 -13.99 -1.24 2.06
N SER A 200 -12.70 -1.37 1.75
CA SER A 200 -11.71 -0.33 1.99
C SER A 200 -10.87 -0.08 0.74
N LEU A 201 -10.54 1.19 0.51
CA LEU A 201 -9.56 1.62 -0.49
C LEU A 201 -8.19 1.69 0.15
N ASN A 202 -7.19 1.12 -0.50
CA ASN A 202 -5.82 1.07 -0.03
C ASN A 202 -4.89 1.73 -1.04
N VAL A 203 -3.97 2.53 -0.53
CA VAL A 203 -2.87 3.09 -1.32
C VAL A 203 -1.58 2.72 -0.63
N GLY A 204 -0.58 2.31 -1.39
CA GLY A 204 0.69 1.92 -0.82
C GLY A 204 1.87 2.14 -1.74
N ILE A 205 3.05 2.17 -1.12
CA ILE A 205 4.34 2.25 -1.78
C ILE A 205 5.24 1.16 -1.23
N GLY A 206 5.93 0.45 -2.11
CA GLY A 206 6.76 -0.68 -1.72
C GLY A 206 7.89 -0.96 -2.67
N TYR A 207 8.59 -2.01 -2.33
CA TYR A 207 9.73 -2.50 -3.07
C TYR A 207 9.45 -3.91 -3.56
N ARG A 208 9.66 -4.13 -4.86
CA ARG A 208 9.47 -5.39 -5.56
C ARG A 208 10.80 -5.95 -6.02
N TYR A 209 11.06 -7.20 -5.68
CA TYR A 209 12.12 -8.02 -6.25
C TYR A 209 11.51 -9.16 -7.06
N GLN A 210 12.01 -9.37 -8.27
CA GLN A 210 11.58 -10.47 -9.14
C GLN A 210 12.79 -11.05 -9.87
N LYS A 211 12.93 -12.37 -9.82
CA LYS A 211 13.89 -13.11 -10.63
C LYS A 211 13.20 -13.68 -11.87
N VAL A 212 13.82 -13.56 -13.03
CA VAL A 212 13.38 -14.16 -14.29
C VAL A 212 14.57 -14.84 -14.93
N THR A 213 14.38 -16.00 -15.48
CA THR A 213 15.42 -16.76 -16.17
C THR A 213 15.01 -16.95 -17.62
N LEU A 214 15.91 -16.62 -18.54
CA LEU A 214 15.77 -16.85 -19.96
C LEU A 214 16.70 -18.00 -20.36
N ASN A 215 16.14 -19.04 -20.95
CA ASN A 215 16.89 -20.15 -21.53
C ASN A 215 16.88 -20.03 -23.05
N GLU A 216 18.05 -19.82 -23.62
CA GLU A 216 18.27 -19.68 -25.06
C GLU A 216 19.06 -20.89 -25.56
N PRO A 217 18.48 -21.79 -26.37
CA PRO A 217 19.26 -22.85 -27.01
C PRO A 217 20.16 -22.23 -28.09
N VAL A 218 21.44 -22.42 -27.95
CA VAL A 218 22.46 -22.00 -28.92
C VAL A 218 22.89 -23.23 -29.72
N TYR A 219 22.56 -23.25 -30.99
CA TYR A 219 22.94 -24.32 -31.92
C TYR A 219 24.26 -23.99 -32.62
N TRP A 220 25.19 -24.93 -32.62
CA TRP A 220 26.39 -24.84 -33.43
C TRP A 220 26.15 -25.45 -34.81
N TRP A 221 26.81 -24.94 -35.81
CA TRP A 221 26.77 -25.45 -37.19
C TRP A 221 27.00 -26.96 -37.31
N TYR A 222 27.62 -27.59 -36.33
CA TYR A 222 27.94 -29.03 -36.30
C TYR A 222 27.04 -29.87 -35.36
N GLY A 223 25.87 -29.40 -35.00
CA GLY A 223 24.83 -30.22 -34.37
C GLY A 223 24.89 -30.43 -32.86
N THR A 224 25.90 -29.92 -32.15
CA THR A 224 25.90 -29.92 -30.67
C THR A 224 25.58 -28.52 -30.18
N GLY A 225 24.40 -28.34 -29.60
CA GLY A 225 23.97 -27.10 -28.98
C GLY A 225 24.17 -27.10 -27.48
N TYR A 226 24.23 -25.91 -26.88
CA TYR A 226 24.13 -25.73 -25.44
C TYR A 226 23.01 -24.73 -25.12
N VAL A 227 22.45 -24.81 -23.93
CA VAL A 227 21.46 -23.83 -23.44
C VAL A 227 22.21 -22.73 -22.71
N ARG A 228 22.12 -21.50 -23.22
CA ARG A 228 22.58 -20.31 -22.51
C ARG A 228 21.49 -19.88 -21.56
N GLN A 229 21.80 -19.85 -20.27
CA GLN A 229 20.90 -19.39 -19.25
C GLN A 229 21.25 -17.95 -18.83
N THR A 230 20.34 -17.02 -19.06
CA THR A 230 20.46 -15.63 -18.61
C THR A 230 19.52 -15.37 -17.44
N VAL A 231 20.07 -15.00 -16.31
CA VAL A 231 19.27 -14.68 -15.11
C VAL A 231 19.19 -13.17 -14.95
N THR A 232 17.97 -12.64 -15.04
CA THR A 232 17.68 -11.23 -14.82
C THR A 232 17.01 -11.02 -13.49
N GLN A 233 17.46 -10.03 -12.74
CA GLN A 233 16.90 -9.63 -11.47
C GLN A 233 16.30 -8.23 -11.59
N TYR A 234 15.00 -8.13 -11.37
CA TYR A 234 14.27 -6.88 -11.39
C TYR A 234 14.10 -6.32 -9.99
N TYR A 235 14.50 -5.07 -9.83
CA TYR A 235 14.33 -4.28 -8.62
C TYR A 235 13.43 -3.10 -8.97
N ARG A 236 12.20 -3.08 -8.44
CA ARG A 236 11.18 -2.10 -8.80
C ARG A 236 10.62 -1.40 -7.55
N LEU A 237 10.40 -0.11 -7.70
CA LEU A 237 9.53 0.63 -6.79
C LEU A 237 8.08 0.36 -7.23
N GLU A 238 7.23 -0.05 -6.30
CA GLU A 238 5.80 -0.29 -6.55
C GLU A 238 4.98 0.81 -5.89
N VAL A 239 4.08 1.42 -6.65
CA VAL A 239 2.97 2.22 -6.12
C VAL A 239 1.68 1.50 -6.47
N HIS A 240 0.82 1.24 -5.50
CA HIS A 240 -0.40 0.50 -5.78
C HIS A 240 -1.66 1.13 -5.19
N LEU A 241 -2.76 0.85 -5.87
CA LEU A 241 -4.12 1.10 -5.46
C LEU A 241 -4.85 -0.24 -5.31
N GLY A 242 -5.52 -0.43 -4.18
CA GLY A 242 -6.22 -1.69 -3.91
C GLY A 242 -7.59 -1.51 -3.29
N PHE A 243 -8.49 -2.41 -3.62
CA PHE A 243 -9.80 -2.55 -2.98
C PHE A 243 -9.82 -3.84 -2.18
N VAL A 244 -10.26 -3.75 -0.93
CA VAL A 244 -10.45 -4.91 -0.04
C VAL A 244 -11.92 -5.03 0.29
N PHE A 245 -12.44 -6.23 0.12
CA PHE A 245 -13.81 -6.64 0.44
C PHE A 245 -13.76 -7.66 1.58
N MET A 246 -14.60 -7.47 2.63
CA MET A 246 -14.70 -8.35 3.80
C MET A 246 -16.13 -8.84 4.01
#